data_45002ce1908ee2d09fd9526e93a17ddf
#
_entry.id   45002ce1908ee2d09fd9526e93a17ddf
#
_cell.length_a   1.000
_cell.length_b   1.000
_cell.length_c   1.000
_cell.angle_alpha   90.00
_cell.angle_beta   90.00
_cell.angle_gamma   90.00
#
_symmetry.space_group_name_H-M   'P 1'
#
loop_
_entity.id
_entity.type
_entity.pdbx_description
1 polymer ?
#
loop_
_entity_poly.entity_id
_entity_poly.type
_entity_poly.pdbx_seq_one_letter_code
_entity_poly.pdbx_strand_id
1 'polypeptide(L)'
;MPNPLVKLFYQNKGRQIYKWTHYLDIYHRHFQAYRRKPVTIVEFGVLHGGSLQMWKKYFGRRARIIGVDIEPKCKQFEEKQIEIIIGDQENRSFLRKLRKEIGSIDIIIDDGGHTMKQQNTTFEEMWPALKDGGVYLIEDLHTSYWK
;
A
#
# COMPACT_ATOMS: atom_id res chain seq x y z
N MET A 1 24.36 1.28 -2.55
CA MET A 1 24.00 0.95 -1.15
C MET A 1 23.08 -0.26 -1.15
N PRO A 2 23.20 -1.17 -0.18
CA PRO A 2 22.32 -2.32 -0.11
C PRO A 2 20.86 -1.87 0.11
N ASN A 3 19.93 -2.61 -0.49
CA ASN A 3 18.49 -2.33 -0.37
C ASN A 3 18.02 -2.54 1.09
N PRO A 4 17.61 -1.50 1.81
CA PRO A 4 17.21 -1.63 3.20
C PRO A 4 15.92 -2.46 3.40
N LEU A 5 15.07 -2.59 2.37
CA LEU A 5 13.88 -3.45 2.46
C LEU A 5 14.23 -4.91 2.63
N VAL A 6 15.33 -5.38 2.02
CA VAL A 6 15.81 -6.75 2.18
C VAL A 6 16.11 -7.03 3.65
N LYS A 7 16.83 -6.13 4.31
CA LYS A 7 17.10 -6.27 5.74
C LYS A 7 15.83 -6.23 6.57
N LEU A 8 14.93 -5.28 6.29
CA LEU A 8 13.66 -5.15 7.02
C LEU A 8 12.78 -6.39 6.86
N PHE A 9 12.78 -6.99 5.68
CA PHE A 9 12.00 -8.19 5.39
C PHE A 9 12.54 -9.42 6.13
N TYR A 10 13.84 -9.73 5.95
CA TYR A 10 14.42 -10.95 6.52
C TYR A 10 14.68 -10.89 8.03
N GLN A 11 14.85 -9.70 8.59
CA GLN A 11 14.99 -9.50 10.04
C GLN A 11 13.67 -9.15 10.74
N ASN A 12 12.55 -9.27 10.03
CA ASN A 12 11.24 -8.95 10.60
C ASN A 12 10.91 -9.88 11.78
N LYS A 13 10.63 -9.28 12.93
CA LYS A 13 10.15 -9.97 14.14
C LYS A 13 8.74 -9.49 14.54
N GLY A 14 8.14 -8.64 13.73
CA GLY A 14 6.80 -8.13 13.93
C GLY A 14 5.74 -8.94 13.19
N ARG A 15 4.69 -8.24 12.75
CA ARG A 15 3.60 -8.85 11.98
C ARG A 15 4.12 -9.44 10.66
N GLN A 16 3.51 -10.54 10.24
CA GLN A 16 3.91 -11.25 9.04
C GLN A 16 3.80 -10.36 7.79
N ILE A 17 4.86 -10.37 6.98
CA ILE A 17 4.93 -9.66 5.70
C ILE A 17 4.65 -10.69 4.59
N TYR A 18 3.61 -10.43 3.81
CA TYR A 18 3.21 -11.24 2.67
C TYR A 18 3.56 -10.49 1.38
N LYS A 19 4.81 -10.61 0.95
CA LYS A 19 5.32 -10.01 -0.29
C LYS A 19 6.29 -10.98 -0.97
N TRP A 20 6.27 -11.00 -2.28
CA TRP A 20 7.29 -11.72 -3.05
C TRP A 20 8.65 -11.06 -2.86
N THR A 21 9.70 -11.84 -2.60
CA THR A 21 11.02 -11.29 -2.30
C THR A 21 11.62 -10.49 -3.45
N HIS A 22 11.34 -10.87 -4.70
CA HIS A 22 11.80 -10.12 -5.87
C HIS A 22 11.15 -8.75 -6.02
N TYR A 23 10.02 -8.49 -5.37
CA TYR A 23 9.39 -7.16 -5.34
C TYR A 23 10.20 -6.14 -4.51
N LEU A 24 11.02 -6.60 -3.57
CA LEU A 24 11.76 -5.70 -2.69
C LEU A 24 12.69 -4.74 -3.46
N ASP A 25 13.33 -5.22 -4.53
CA ASP A 25 14.17 -4.37 -5.37
C ASP A 25 13.36 -3.41 -6.23
N ILE A 26 12.18 -3.84 -6.69
CA ILE A 26 11.24 -2.99 -7.43
C ILE A 26 10.76 -1.86 -6.52
N TYR A 27 10.32 -2.19 -5.31
CA TYR A 27 9.92 -1.18 -4.33
C TYR A 27 11.03 -0.19 -4.06
N HIS A 28 12.23 -0.67 -3.76
CA HIS A 28 13.36 0.20 -3.45
C HIS A 28 13.69 1.14 -4.60
N ARG A 29 13.72 0.62 -5.83
CA ARG A 29 13.99 1.42 -7.03
C ARG A 29 13.03 2.62 -7.15
N HIS A 30 11.76 2.41 -6.90
CA HIS A 30 10.72 3.43 -7.08
C HIS A 30 10.43 4.26 -5.83
N PHE A 31 10.74 3.74 -4.65
CA PHE A 31 10.35 4.37 -3.38
C PHE A 31 11.48 5.07 -2.64
N GLN A 32 12.74 4.80 -2.98
CA GLN A 32 13.88 5.34 -2.23
C GLN A 32 13.91 6.87 -2.15
N ALA A 33 13.41 7.56 -3.17
CA ALA A 33 13.36 9.02 -3.21
C ALA A 33 12.42 9.63 -2.15
N TYR A 34 11.49 8.85 -1.62
CA TYR A 34 10.53 9.28 -0.59
C TYR A 34 11.00 9.02 0.85
N ARG A 35 12.11 8.32 1.02
CA ARG A 35 12.62 7.99 2.36
C ARG A 35 12.96 9.24 3.16
N ARG A 36 12.59 9.23 4.45
CA ARG A 36 12.83 10.31 5.41
C ARG A 36 12.17 11.64 5.05
N LYS A 37 11.19 11.61 4.16
CA LYS A 37 10.38 12.77 3.77
C LYS A 37 8.95 12.61 4.28
N PRO A 38 8.16 13.69 4.36
CA PRO A 38 6.72 13.57 4.51
C PRO A 38 6.16 12.87 3.28
N VAL A 39 5.61 11.68 3.46
CA VAL A 39 5.05 10.88 2.37
C VAL A 39 3.72 10.27 2.83
N THR A 40 2.72 10.31 1.97
CA THR A 40 1.44 9.65 2.17
C THR A 40 1.37 8.41 1.27
N ILE A 41 1.17 7.26 1.89
CA ILE A 41 1.12 5.95 1.22
C ILE A 41 -0.22 5.33 1.52
N VAL A 42 -0.87 4.81 0.48
CA VAL A 42 -2.09 4.01 0.59
C VAL A 42 -1.82 2.63 0.03
N GLU A 43 -2.03 1.60 0.83
CA GLU A 43 -1.94 0.19 0.40
C GLU A 43 -3.31 -0.47 0.55
N PHE A 44 -3.83 -0.98 -0.56
CA PHE A 44 -5.00 -1.84 -0.59
C PHE A 44 -4.57 -3.27 -0.35
N GLY A 45 -5.20 -3.92 0.63
CA GLY A 45 -4.80 -5.23 1.12
C GLY A 45 -3.88 -5.15 2.33
N VAL A 46 -4.42 -5.38 3.51
CA VAL A 46 -3.71 -5.26 4.79
C VAL A 46 -3.24 -6.62 5.30
N LEU A 47 -4.09 -7.62 5.18
CA LEU A 47 -3.89 -9.00 5.65
C LEU A 47 -3.47 -9.01 7.14
N HIS A 48 -2.19 -9.24 7.44
CA HIS A 48 -1.66 -9.25 8.81
C HIS A 48 -1.01 -7.93 9.23
N GLY A 49 -1.01 -6.92 8.38
CA GLY A 49 -0.44 -5.60 8.68
C GLY A 49 1.08 -5.53 8.67
N GLY A 50 1.76 -6.59 8.25
CA GLY A 50 3.23 -6.64 8.27
C GLY A 50 3.88 -5.70 7.26
N SER A 51 3.32 -5.58 6.04
CA SER A 51 3.83 -4.66 5.04
C SER A 51 3.73 -3.20 5.48
N LEU A 52 2.65 -2.83 6.17
CA LEU A 52 2.47 -1.46 6.69
C LEU A 52 3.54 -1.11 7.72
N GLN A 53 3.90 -2.06 8.59
CA GLN A 53 5.01 -1.88 9.53
C GLN A 53 6.36 -1.77 8.81
N MET A 54 6.55 -2.53 7.74
CA MET A 54 7.74 -2.44 6.89
C MET A 54 7.85 -1.05 6.25
N TRP A 55 6.76 -0.50 5.70
CA TRP A 55 6.72 0.85 5.15
C TRP A 55 7.03 1.91 6.21
N LYS A 56 6.45 1.79 7.39
CA LYS A 56 6.74 2.70 8.51
C LYS A 56 8.23 2.78 8.83
N LYS A 57 8.90 1.65 8.89
CA LYS A 57 10.35 1.57 9.13
C LYS A 57 11.16 2.10 7.95
N TYR A 58 10.71 1.79 6.73
CA TYR A 58 11.42 2.16 5.51
C TYR A 58 11.37 3.66 5.23
N PHE A 59 10.19 4.27 5.32
CA PHE A 59 10.01 5.68 5.01
C PHE A 59 10.35 6.61 6.17
N GLY A 60 10.21 6.15 7.41
CA GLY A 60 10.59 6.90 8.60
C GLY A 60 9.44 7.67 9.26
N ARG A 61 9.76 8.47 10.26
CA ARG A 61 8.81 9.06 11.21
C ARG A 61 7.79 10.05 10.63
N ARG A 62 8.04 10.60 9.46
CA ARG A 62 7.16 11.57 8.80
C ARG A 62 6.19 10.94 7.81
N ALA A 63 6.24 9.64 7.63
CA ALA A 63 5.34 8.93 6.75
C ALA A 63 3.94 8.78 7.38
N ARG A 64 2.92 9.03 6.59
CA ARG A 64 1.52 8.69 6.84
C ARG A 64 1.18 7.44 6.04
N ILE A 65 0.82 6.37 6.72
CA ILE A 65 0.57 5.07 6.09
C ILE A 65 -0.89 4.70 6.30
N ILE A 66 -1.59 4.42 5.22
CA ILE A 66 -3.01 4.06 5.21
C ILE A 66 -3.15 2.69 4.57
N GLY A 67 -3.68 1.75 5.34
CA GLY A 67 -4.09 0.45 4.85
C GLY A 67 -5.60 0.41 4.62
N VAL A 68 -6.01 -0.16 3.51
CA VAL A 68 -7.43 -0.35 3.17
C VAL A 68 -7.69 -1.84 2.99
N ASP A 69 -8.69 -2.36 3.67
CA ASP A 69 -9.08 -3.78 3.56
C ASP A 69 -10.59 -3.92 3.75
N ILE A 70 -11.15 -4.95 3.13
CA ILE A 70 -12.58 -5.29 3.29
C ILE A 70 -12.84 -6.01 4.61
N GLU A 71 -11.81 -6.67 5.18
CA GLU A 71 -11.93 -7.47 6.40
C GLU A 71 -11.91 -6.60 7.65
N PRO A 72 -13.02 -6.51 8.43
CA PRO A 72 -13.09 -5.65 9.61
C PRO A 72 -12.03 -5.94 10.67
N LYS A 73 -11.54 -7.18 10.76
CA LYS A 73 -10.49 -7.58 11.72
C LYS A 73 -9.18 -6.85 11.49
N CYS A 74 -8.92 -6.37 10.26
CA CYS A 74 -7.71 -5.61 9.96
C CYS A 74 -7.60 -4.31 10.77
N LYS A 75 -8.71 -3.80 11.30
CA LYS A 75 -8.73 -2.59 12.13
C LYS A 75 -7.82 -2.71 13.36
N GLN A 76 -7.59 -3.91 13.88
CA GLN A 76 -6.68 -4.18 14.99
C GLN A 76 -5.22 -3.81 14.70
N PHE A 77 -4.84 -3.65 13.42
CA PHE A 77 -3.47 -3.36 13.02
C PHE A 77 -3.15 -1.86 12.97
N GLU A 78 -4.07 -1.02 13.39
CA GLU A 78 -3.78 0.41 13.58
C GLU A 78 -2.70 0.61 14.65
N GLU A 79 -1.81 1.53 14.38
CA GLU A 79 -0.81 1.99 15.33
C GLU A 79 -0.34 3.40 14.95
N LYS A 80 0.58 3.98 15.70
CA LYS A 80 1.16 5.29 15.35
C LYS A 80 1.68 5.29 13.91
N GLN A 81 1.27 6.26 13.10
CA GLN A 81 1.54 6.44 11.67
C GLN A 81 0.77 5.49 10.74
N ILE A 82 0.11 4.46 11.26
CA ILE A 82 -0.67 3.49 10.47
C ILE A 82 -2.15 3.63 10.81
N GLU A 83 -2.91 4.08 9.83
CA GLU A 83 -4.37 4.16 9.85
C GLU A 83 -4.94 3.02 9.01
N ILE A 84 -5.97 2.36 9.51
CA ILE A 84 -6.67 1.29 8.78
C ILE A 84 -8.09 1.75 8.48
N ILE A 85 -8.46 1.70 7.22
CA ILE A 85 -9.80 2.04 6.74
C ILE A 85 -10.45 0.78 6.17
N ILE A 86 -11.61 0.44 6.67
CA ILE A 86 -12.35 -0.74 6.22
C ILE A 86 -13.29 -0.33 5.09
N GLY A 87 -13.18 -1.03 3.97
CA GLY A 87 -14.02 -0.81 2.81
C GLY A 87 -13.67 -1.69 1.64
N ASP A 88 -14.54 -1.70 0.65
CA ASP A 88 -14.44 -2.52 -0.56
C ASP A 88 -13.81 -1.71 -1.70
N GLN A 89 -12.68 -2.20 -2.22
CA GLN A 89 -11.97 -1.56 -3.34
C GLN A 89 -12.72 -1.64 -4.69
N GLU A 90 -13.82 -2.36 -4.78
CA GLU A 90 -14.74 -2.31 -5.92
C GLU A 90 -15.84 -1.26 -5.77
N ASN A 91 -16.03 -0.71 -4.59
CA ASN A 91 -17.06 0.29 -4.32
C ASN A 91 -16.57 1.68 -4.69
N ARG A 92 -17.01 2.19 -5.84
CA ARG A 92 -16.59 3.51 -6.36
C ARG A 92 -16.96 4.65 -5.42
N SER A 93 -18.13 4.59 -4.80
CA SER A 93 -18.59 5.60 -3.83
C SER A 93 -17.65 5.67 -2.61
N PHE A 94 -17.27 4.51 -2.08
CA PHE A 94 -16.30 4.39 -1.00
C PHE A 94 -14.94 4.98 -1.40
N LEU A 95 -14.43 4.62 -2.58
CA LEU A 95 -13.14 5.10 -3.06
C LEU A 95 -13.11 6.62 -3.28
N ARG A 96 -14.20 7.19 -3.81
CA ARG A 96 -14.33 8.66 -3.97
C ARG A 96 -14.30 9.38 -2.64
N LYS A 97 -15.02 8.85 -1.65
CA LYS A 97 -15.00 9.38 -0.28
C LYS A 97 -13.60 9.26 0.32
N LEU A 98 -12.99 8.08 0.20
CA LEU A 98 -11.66 7.79 0.71
C LEU A 98 -10.62 8.79 0.19
N ARG A 99 -10.54 8.99 -1.13
CA ARG A 99 -9.55 9.92 -1.69
C ARG A 99 -9.77 11.37 -1.26
N LYS A 100 -11.03 11.80 -1.04
CA LYS A 100 -11.33 13.12 -0.51
C LYS A 100 -10.85 13.29 0.93
N GLU A 101 -11.02 12.27 1.75
CA GLU A 101 -10.61 12.28 3.15
C GLU A 101 -9.08 12.25 3.28
N ILE A 102 -8.40 11.47 2.45
CA ILE A 102 -6.94 11.36 2.49
C ILE A 102 -6.27 12.60 1.91
N GLY A 103 -6.79 13.13 0.82
CA GLY A 103 -6.16 14.19 0.04
C GLY A 103 -5.12 13.67 -0.94
N SER A 104 -4.05 14.43 -1.17
CA SER A 104 -3.00 14.05 -2.11
C SER A 104 -2.16 12.88 -1.61
N ILE A 105 -1.89 11.92 -2.49
CA ILE A 105 -1.18 10.68 -2.19
C ILE A 105 0.11 10.61 -3.01
N ASP A 106 1.21 10.23 -2.39
CA ASP A 106 2.51 10.05 -3.06
C ASP A 106 2.67 8.65 -3.66
N ILE A 107 2.20 7.63 -2.94
CA ILE A 107 2.35 6.22 -3.33
C ILE A 107 1.04 5.49 -3.10
N ILE A 108 0.57 4.79 -4.12
CA ILE A 108 -0.55 3.86 -4.04
C ILE A 108 -0.05 2.47 -4.40
N ILE A 109 -0.34 1.50 -3.54
CA ILE A 109 -0.03 0.08 -3.76
C ILE A 109 -1.34 -0.70 -3.76
N ASP A 110 -1.66 -1.37 -4.85
CA ASP A 110 -2.78 -2.29 -4.93
C ASP A 110 -2.29 -3.73 -4.78
N ASP A 111 -2.42 -4.24 -3.58
CA ASP A 111 -2.15 -5.63 -3.19
C ASP A 111 -3.41 -6.25 -2.56
N GLY A 112 -4.56 -5.89 -3.09
CA GLY A 112 -5.87 -6.32 -2.59
C GLY A 112 -6.35 -7.64 -3.18
N GLY A 113 -7.56 -7.65 -3.73
CA GLY A 113 -8.24 -8.85 -4.19
C GLY A 113 -7.73 -9.45 -5.52
N HIS A 114 -6.89 -8.75 -6.26
CA HIS A 114 -6.22 -9.19 -7.50
C HIS A 114 -7.12 -9.51 -8.69
N THR A 115 -8.43 -9.34 -8.63
CA THR A 115 -9.29 -9.46 -9.82
C THR A 115 -9.13 -8.23 -10.71
N MET A 116 -9.35 -8.39 -12.03
CA MET A 116 -9.31 -7.27 -12.96
C MET A 116 -10.28 -6.16 -12.58
N LYS A 117 -11.50 -6.53 -12.15
CA LYS A 117 -12.50 -5.57 -11.72
C LYS A 117 -12.06 -4.76 -10.51
N GLN A 118 -11.49 -5.41 -9.51
CA GLN A 118 -10.94 -4.76 -8.32
C GLN A 118 -9.82 -3.80 -8.69
N GLN A 119 -8.86 -4.26 -9.46
CA GLN A 119 -7.70 -3.48 -9.86
C GLN A 119 -8.08 -2.28 -10.74
N ASN A 120 -8.96 -2.48 -11.73
CA ASN A 120 -9.41 -1.40 -12.63
C ASN A 120 -10.23 -0.36 -11.88
N THR A 121 -11.18 -0.79 -11.05
CA THR A 121 -12.03 0.13 -10.27
C THR A 121 -11.18 0.97 -9.32
N THR A 122 -10.26 0.34 -8.61
CA THR A 122 -9.36 1.04 -7.70
C THR A 122 -8.48 2.04 -8.45
N PHE A 123 -7.89 1.62 -9.56
CA PHE A 123 -7.05 2.50 -10.37
C PHE A 123 -7.81 3.73 -10.87
N GLU A 124 -8.96 3.52 -11.50
CA GLU A 124 -9.76 4.62 -12.05
C GLU A 124 -10.18 5.64 -10.99
N GLU A 125 -10.58 5.16 -9.81
CA GLU A 125 -11.07 6.04 -8.74
C GLU A 125 -9.96 6.68 -7.91
N MET A 126 -8.79 6.03 -7.78
CA MET A 126 -7.72 6.54 -6.94
C MET A 126 -6.66 7.35 -7.70
N TRP A 127 -6.52 7.14 -9.00
CA TRP A 127 -5.57 7.87 -9.84
C TRP A 127 -5.67 9.40 -9.68
N PRO A 128 -6.88 10.01 -9.62
CA PRO A 128 -6.98 11.46 -9.46
C PRO A 128 -6.37 12.02 -8.16
N ALA A 129 -6.17 11.19 -7.16
CA ALA A 129 -5.56 11.59 -5.89
C ALA A 129 -4.03 11.47 -5.88
N LEU A 130 -3.45 10.78 -6.87
CA LEU A 130 -2.01 10.61 -6.97
C LEU A 130 -1.35 11.92 -7.39
N LYS A 131 -0.32 12.33 -6.66
CA LYS A 131 0.48 13.53 -6.99
C LYS A 131 1.26 13.33 -8.28
N ASP A 132 1.56 14.42 -8.96
CA ASP A 132 2.53 14.43 -10.06
C ASP A 132 3.87 13.89 -9.57
N GLY A 133 4.46 12.96 -10.33
CA GLY A 133 5.67 12.26 -9.93
C GLY A 133 5.47 11.16 -8.89
N GLY A 134 4.22 10.93 -8.46
CA GLY A 134 3.87 9.82 -7.56
C GLY A 134 3.99 8.45 -8.23
N VAL A 135 3.83 7.40 -7.43
CA VAL A 135 3.94 6.00 -7.89
C VAL A 135 2.64 5.25 -7.63
N TYR A 136 2.09 4.65 -8.66
CA TYR A 136 1.00 3.69 -8.56
C TYR A 136 1.52 2.30 -8.92
N LEU A 137 1.46 1.36 -7.99
CA LEU A 137 1.97 0.01 -8.16
C LEU A 137 0.86 -1.01 -7.92
N ILE A 138 0.68 -1.90 -8.89
CA ILE A 138 -0.30 -3.00 -8.81
C ILE A 138 0.46 -4.30 -8.74
N GLU A 139 0.18 -5.10 -7.71
CA GLU A 139 0.83 -6.40 -7.49
C GLU A 139 -0.05 -7.56 -7.97
N ASP A 140 0.59 -8.65 -8.35
CA ASP A 140 -0.04 -9.94 -8.63
C ASP A 140 -1.09 -9.87 -9.75
N LEU A 141 -0.65 -9.47 -10.96
CA LEU A 141 -1.49 -9.34 -12.14
C LEU A 141 -1.84 -10.68 -12.82
N HIS A 142 -1.56 -11.81 -12.19
CA HIS A 142 -1.75 -13.14 -12.78
C HIS A 142 -3.20 -13.47 -13.14
N THR A 143 -4.17 -12.90 -12.42
CA THR A 143 -5.60 -13.12 -12.71
C THR A 143 -6.04 -12.55 -14.06
N SER A 144 -5.29 -11.59 -14.63
CA SER A 144 -5.52 -11.04 -15.96
C SER A 144 -5.36 -12.08 -17.08
N TYR A 145 -4.72 -13.21 -16.79
CA TYR A 145 -4.49 -14.31 -17.72
C TYR A 145 -5.44 -15.50 -17.47
N TRP A 146 -6.29 -15.44 -16.47
CA TRP A 146 -7.29 -16.47 -16.24
C TRP A 146 -8.40 -16.37 -17.28
N LYS A 147 -8.78 -17.53 -17.86
CA LYS A 147 -9.86 -17.63 -18.83
C LYS A 147 -11.18 -17.93 -18.13
#